data_f1a13ed9102f3d1cb70acb0168386f76
#
_entry.id   f1a13ed9102f3d1cb70acb0168386f76
#
_cell.length_a   1.000
_cell.length_b   1.000
_cell.length_c   1.000
_cell.angle_alpha   90.00
_cell.angle_beta   90.00
_cell.angle_gamma   90.00
#
_symmetry.space_group_name_H-M   'P 1'
#
loop_
_entity.id
_entity.type
_entity.pdbx_description
1 polymer ?
#
loop_
_entity_poly.entity_id
_entity_poly.type
_entity_poly.pdbx_seq_one_letter_code
_entity_poly.pdbx_strand_id
1 'polypeptide(L)'
;NTKPIYGDLETYNDIMKRAKELDLVDINQIVAVTENFDGKNLVDYSKFENAKFLSDDGKGVLSETTMYRAILEAKKYDKIIMIHAESELSPIDYRIAEDLMTLRDVYLAKRLDGRIHLCHISTIDSLEAVRRGKKEGVKVTCEVTPHHIALWDNSYRVNPPIRTKADVDALIDGILDGTVDAIATDHAPHTAEDKANGSPGLVGLETAFAICNTKLVKERNIDIRTLSKVMSYGGANLMGIKKGLLKEGYFADLVIVDTDKKIVVDSSKFASKAKNTPFDKMELYGEVLMTIKAGEIKYKGEF
;
A
#
# COMPACT_ATOMS: atom_id res chain seq x y z
N ASN A 1 1.58 10.33 -7.59
CA ASN A 1 2.43 11.55 -7.72
C ASN A 1 3.48 11.46 -8.84
N THR A 2 3.14 10.81 -9.92
CA THR A 2 3.99 10.71 -11.11
C THR A 2 3.91 11.99 -11.98
N LYS A 3 4.78 12.09 -12.99
CA LYS A 3 4.70 13.13 -14.03
C LYS A 3 4.62 12.43 -15.40
N PRO A 4 3.47 12.51 -16.12
CA PRO A 4 2.21 13.18 -15.74
C PRO A 4 1.48 12.50 -14.58
N ILE A 5 0.54 13.25 -13.95
CA ILE A 5 -0.40 12.72 -12.95
C ILE A 5 -1.48 11.91 -13.67
N TYR A 6 -1.87 10.75 -13.13
CA TYR A 6 -2.87 9.87 -13.74
C TYR A 6 -4.30 10.36 -13.45
N GLY A 7 -4.69 11.43 -14.12
CA GLY A 7 -6.04 11.99 -14.06
C GLY A 7 -6.74 12.06 -15.43
N ASP A 8 -6.07 11.64 -16.51
CA ASP A 8 -6.63 11.60 -17.86
C ASP A 8 -6.77 10.17 -18.37
N LEU A 9 -7.73 9.96 -19.25
CA LEU A 9 -8.10 8.64 -19.76
C LEU A 9 -7.04 8.06 -20.73
N GLU A 10 -6.31 8.89 -21.45
CA GLU A 10 -5.31 8.46 -22.41
C GLU A 10 -4.13 7.81 -21.66
N THR A 11 -3.58 8.48 -20.67
CA THR A 11 -2.50 7.96 -19.82
C THR A 11 -2.93 6.69 -19.09
N TYR A 12 -4.16 6.66 -18.55
CA TYR A 12 -4.70 5.46 -17.90
C TYR A 12 -4.73 4.27 -18.88
N ASN A 13 -5.28 4.46 -20.08
CA ASN A 13 -5.41 3.39 -21.07
C ASN A 13 -4.05 2.90 -21.58
N ASP A 14 -3.06 3.80 -21.74
CA ASP A 14 -1.71 3.40 -22.17
C ASP A 14 -1.04 2.50 -21.13
N ILE A 15 -1.16 2.82 -19.82
CA ILE A 15 -0.63 1.98 -18.75
C ILE A 15 -1.30 0.61 -18.74
N MET A 16 -2.63 0.57 -18.81
CA MET A 16 -3.38 -0.67 -18.80
C MET A 16 -3.05 -1.55 -20.02
N LYS A 17 -2.86 -0.93 -21.18
CA LYS A 17 -2.41 -1.61 -22.40
C LYS A 17 -1.02 -2.21 -22.22
N ARG A 18 -0.04 -1.43 -21.73
CA ARG A 18 1.33 -1.90 -21.48
C ARG A 18 1.37 -3.02 -20.44
N ALA A 19 0.59 -2.90 -19.37
CA ALA A 19 0.48 -3.95 -18.36
C ALA A 19 -0.01 -5.27 -18.95
N LYS A 20 -1.02 -5.21 -19.83
CA LYS A 20 -1.54 -6.38 -20.54
C LYS A 20 -0.53 -6.97 -21.55
N GLU A 21 0.21 -6.13 -22.26
CA GLU A 21 1.23 -6.58 -23.22
C GLU A 21 2.41 -7.29 -22.52
N LEU A 22 2.84 -6.80 -21.37
CA LEU A 22 3.91 -7.41 -20.58
C LEU A 22 3.46 -8.70 -19.88
N ASP A 23 2.22 -8.79 -19.48
CA ASP A 23 1.58 -9.94 -18.83
C ASP A 23 2.38 -10.58 -17.68
N LEU A 24 3.15 -9.79 -16.94
CA LEU A 24 3.94 -10.25 -15.78
C LEU A 24 3.10 -10.33 -14.51
N VAL A 25 2.24 -9.34 -14.30
CA VAL A 25 1.37 -9.19 -13.14
C VAL A 25 0.10 -8.44 -13.57
N ASP A 26 -1.03 -8.69 -12.91
CA ASP A 26 -2.22 -7.89 -13.13
C ASP A 26 -2.12 -6.58 -12.38
N ILE A 27 -2.44 -5.49 -13.06
CA ILE A 27 -2.40 -4.13 -12.53
C ILE A 27 -3.82 -3.56 -12.52
N ASN A 28 -4.18 -2.92 -11.42
CA ASN A 28 -5.34 -2.05 -11.36
C ASN A 28 -4.83 -0.63 -11.13
N GLN A 29 -4.75 0.16 -12.19
CA GLN A 29 -4.24 1.52 -12.12
C GLN A 29 -5.20 2.41 -11.33
N ILE A 30 -4.66 3.13 -10.36
CA ILE A 30 -5.37 4.13 -9.57
C ILE A 30 -5.48 5.43 -10.37
N VAL A 31 -6.63 6.11 -10.26
CA VAL A 31 -6.88 7.41 -10.89
C VAL A 31 -6.89 8.50 -9.82
N ALA A 32 -6.49 9.72 -10.16
CA ALA A 32 -6.52 10.85 -9.26
C ALA A 32 -7.94 11.13 -8.72
N VAL A 33 -8.06 11.57 -7.48
CA VAL A 33 -9.31 12.09 -6.90
C VAL A 33 -9.63 13.45 -7.50
N THR A 34 -8.61 14.33 -7.56
CA THR A 34 -8.75 15.69 -8.07
C THR A 34 -7.89 15.93 -9.31
N GLU A 35 -8.32 16.83 -10.17
CA GLU A 35 -7.60 17.21 -11.38
C GLU A 35 -6.20 17.75 -11.01
N ASN A 36 -5.16 17.14 -11.55
CA ASN A 36 -3.76 17.52 -11.30
C ASN A 36 -3.38 17.61 -9.80
N PHE A 37 -4.10 16.88 -8.94
CA PHE A 37 -3.96 16.97 -7.48
C PHE A 37 -4.15 18.39 -6.95
N ASP A 38 -5.11 19.12 -7.51
CA ASP A 38 -5.39 20.51 -7.11
C ASP A 38 -6.16 20.60 -5.78
N GLY A 39 -6.67 19.47 -5.29
CA GLY A 39 -7.45 19.38 -4.06
C GLY A 39 -8.81 20.04 -4.10
N LYS A 40 -9.34 20.40 -5.28
CA LYS A 40 -10.57 21.20 -5.46
C LYS A 40 -11.54 20.63 -6.48
N ASN A 41 -11.06 20.35 -7.69
CA ASN A 41 -11.86 19.90 -8.81
C ASN A 41 -11.77 18.38 -8.95
N LEU A 42 -12.90 17.69 -8.84
CA LEU A 42 -12.91 16.22 -8.98
C LEU A 42 -12.68 15.83 -10.44
N VAL A 43 -11.89 14.78 -10.64
CA VAL A 43 -11.81 14.09 -11.94
C VAL A 43 -13.19 13.52 -12.28
N ASP A 44 -13.53 13.44 -13.54
CA ASP A 44 -14.78 12.81 -13.99
C ASP A 44 -14.65 11.26 -13.89
N TYR A 45 -15.07 10.71 -12.75
CA TYR A 45 -14.96 9.28 -12.46
C TYR A 45 -15.77 8.38 -13.40
N SER A 46 -16.76 8.93 -14.12
CA SER A 46 -17.57 8.17 -15.09
C SER A 46 -16.75 7.67 -16.27
N LYS A 47 -15.67 8.34 -16.60
CA LYS A 47 -14.79 7.97 -17.72
C LYS A 47 -13.89 6.76 -17.42
N PHE A 48 -13.77 6.37 -16.15
CA PHE A 48 -12.84 5.35 -15.69
C PHE A 48 -13.58 4.11 -15.15
N GLU A 49 -14.42 3.50 -15.97
CA GLU A 49 -15.26 2.36 -15.57
C GLU A 49 -14.48 1.23 -14.90
N ASN A 50 -13.30 0.90 -15.45
CA ASN A 50 -12.46 -0.21 -14.97
C ASN A 50 -11.53 0.17 -13.79
N ALA A 51 -11.39 1.45 -13.47
CA ALA A 51 -10.62 1.88 -12.31
C ALA A 51 -11.46 1.73 -11.05
N LYS A 52 -11.02 0.88 -10.13
CA LYS A 52 -11.72 0.66 -8.86
C LYS A 52 -11.33 1.68 -7.79
N PHE A 53 -10.10 2.18 -7.86
CA PHE A 53 -9.50 3.00 -6.83
C PHE A 53 -9.19 4.40 -7.31
N LEU A 54 -9.32 5.36 -6.39
CA LEU A 54 -9.00 6.77 -6.58
C LEU A 54 -8.01 7.21 -5.49
N SER A 55 -7.02 8.03 -5.83
CA SER A 55 -6.08 8.57 -4.84
C SER A 55 -5.40 9.84 -5.33
N ASP A 56 -5.22 10.82 -4.43
CA ASP A 56 -4.27 11.92 -4.60
C ASP A 56 -3.01 11.62 -3.75
N ASP A 57 -2.42 10.44 -3.95
CA ASP A 57 -1.30 9.95 -3.17
C ASP A 57 -0.11 10.91 -3.15
N GLY A 58 0.50 11.03 -1.98
CA GLY A 58 1.62 11.94 -1.71
C GLY A 58 1.23 13.40 -1.49
N LYS A 59 -0.09 13.75 -1.56
CA LYS A 59 -0.61 15.07 -1.20
C LYS A 59 -1.83 15.02 -0.28
N GLY A 60 -2.65 13.98 -0.44
CA GLY A 60 -3.95 13.89 0.21
C GLY A 60 -4.97 14.94 -0.30
N VAL A 61 -6.23 14.76 0.06
CA VAL A 61 -7.30 15.74 -0.19
C VAL A 61 -7.52 16.55 1.08
N LEU A 62 -6.91 17.71 1.17
CA LEU A 62 -6.89 18.54 2.39
C LEU A 62 -8.26 19.12 2.74
N SER A 63 -9.04 19.56 1.73
CA SER A 63 -10.35 20.16 1.92
C SER A 63 -11.42 19.16 2.32
N GLU A 64 -12.08 19.35 3.46
CA GLU A 64 -13.22 18.54 3.90
C GLU A 64 -14.35 18.56 2.87
N THR A 65 -14.63 19.73 2.27
CA THR A 65 -15.67 19.88 1.26
C THR A 65 -15.35 19.06 0.02
N THR A 66 -14.09 19.05 -0.41
CA THR A 66 -13.67 18.25 -1.57
C THR A 66 -13.74 16.76 -1.25
N MET A 67 -13.26 16.33 -0.10
CA MET A 67 -13.35 14.92 0.32
C MET A 67 -14.79 14.46 0.47
N TYR A 68 -15.66 15.28 1.06
CA TYR A 68 -17.10 15.01 1.14
C TYR A 68 -17.71 14.75 -0.24
N ARG A 69 -17.44 15.62 -1.21
CA ARG A 69 -17.91 15.48 -2.60
C ARG A 69 -17.30 14.24 -3.28
N ALA A 70 -16.00 14.00 -3.06
CA ALA A 70 -15.29 12.87 -3.62
C ALA A 70 -15.89 11.52 -3.14
N ILE A 71 -16.18 11.38 -1.85
CA ILE A 71 -16.81 10.17 -1.29
C ILE A 71 -18.20 9.94 -1.91
N LEU A 72 -19.02 10.99 -2.03
CA LEU A 72 -20.35 10.86 -2.65
C LEU A 72 -20.26 10.48 -4.12
N GLU A 73 -19.34 11.08 -4.86
CA GLU A 73 -19.15 10.79 -6.27
C GLU A 73 -18.56 9.39 -6.49
N ALA A 74 -17.55 8.99 -5.71
CA ALA A 74 -16.97 7.64 -5.75
C ALA A 74 -18.02 6.55 -5.48
N LYS A 75 -18.96 6.80 -4.54
CA LYS A 75 -20.06 5.89 -4.24
C LYS A 75 -20.98 5.63 -5.44
N LYS A 76 -21.26 6.63 -6.29
CA LYS A 76 -22.09 6.47 -7.50
C LYS A 76 -21.49 5.48 -8.50
N TYR A 77 -20.15 5.47 -8.60
CA TYR A 77 -19.43 4.65 -9.56
C TYR A 77 -18.77 3.41 -8.92
N ASP A 78 -19.22 3.00 -7.72
CA ASP A 78 -18.73 1.84 -6.99
C ASP A 78 -17.19 1.85 -6.74
N LYS A 79 -16.60 3.03 -6.56
CA LYS A 79 -15.15 3.21 -6.36
C LYS A 79 -14.78 3.33 -4.89
N ILE A 80 -13.51 3.10 -4.60
CA ILE A 80 -12.90 3.22 -3.27
C ILE A 80 -11.87 4.34 -3.31
N ILE A 81 -11.93 5.28 -2.36
CA ILE A 81 -10.87 6.30 -2.21
C ILE A 81 -9.77 5.73 -1.35
N MET A 82 -8.56 5.62 -1.91
CA MET A 82 -7.33 5.31 -1.19
C MET A 82 -6.72 6.61 -0.66
N ILE A 83 -6.54 6.68 0.63
CA ILE A 83 -6.21 7.92 1.33
C ILE A 83 -4.75 7.88 1.79
N HIS A 84 -3.95 8.79 1.25
CA HIS A 84 -2.70 9.21 1.85
C HIS A 84 -3.04 10.24 2.94
N ALA A 85 -3.01 9.79 4.21
CA ALA A 85 -3.46 10.60 5.33
C ALA A 85 -2.38 11.60 5.76
N GLU A 86 -2.40 12.80 5.19
CA GLU A 86 -1.47 13.87 5.50
C GLU A 86 -2.19 15.23 5.47
N SER A 87 -2.17 15.99 6.57
CA SER A 87 -2.74 17.32 6.64
C SER A 87 -1.68 18.42 6.47
N GLU A 88 -2.12 19.68 6.40
CA GLU A 88 -1.21 20.84 6.35
C GLU A 88 -0.27 20.97 7.56
N LEU A 89 -0.51 20.17 8.60
CA LEU A 89 0.36 20.09 9.77
C LEU A 89 1.64 19.28 9.55
N SER A 90 1.76 18.56 8.44
CA SER A 90 2.92 17.67 8.21
C SER A 90 4.28 18.32 8.37
N PRO A 91 4.51 19.59 7.95
CA PRO A 91 5.79 20.26 8.19
C PRO A 91 6.08 20.57 9.66
N ILE A 92 5.07 20.53 10.52
CA ILE A 92 5.15 20.85 11.95
C ILE A 92 5.16 19.56 12.76
N ASP A 93 4.19 18.69 12.53
CA ASP A 93 4.02 17.41 13.23
C ASP A 93 3.36 16.38 12.31
N TYR A 94 4.17 15.49 11.77
CA TYR A 94 3.71 14.41 10.89
C TYR A 94 2.76 13.42 11.56
N ARG A 95 2.87 13.22 12.90
CA ARG A 95 1.98 12.32 13.63
C ARG A 95 0.57 12.89 13.68
N ILE A 96 0.45 14.12 14.14
CA ILE A 96 -0.85 14.81 14.23
C ILE A 96 -1.46 14.96 12.82
N ALA A 97 -0.62 15.20 11.80
CA ALA A 97 -1.08 15.31 10.43
C ALA A 97 -1.77 14.05 9.92
N GLU A 98 -1.19 12.87 10.17
CA GLU A 98 -1.76 11.57 9.81
C GLU A 98 -3.03 11.28 10.62
N ASP A 99 -2.95 11.44 11.95
CA ASP A 99 -4.03 11.07 12.86
C ASP A 99 -5.30 11.89 12.59
N LEU A 100 -5.17 13.20 12.42
CA LEU A 100 -6.32 14.08 12.13
C LEU A 100 -6.98 13.75 10.79
N MET A 101 -6.19 13.50 9.75
CA MET A 101 -6.74 13.13 8.45
C MET A 101 -7.44 11.78 8.49
N THR A 102 -6.84 10.80 9.15
CA THR A 102 -7.45 9.48 9.38
C THR A 102 -8.80 9.60 10.09
N LEU A 103 -8.84 10.32 11.22
CA LEU A 103 -10.07 10.54 11.98
C LEU A 103 -11.15 11.25 11.15
N ARG A 104 -10.79 12.30 10.43
CA ARG A 104 -11.70 13.05 9.54
C ARG A 104 -12.31 12.12 8.49
N ASP A 105 -11.49 11.35 7.80
CA ASP A 105 -11.93 10.57 6.65
C ASP A 105 -12.74 9.33 7.06
N VAL A 106 -12.39 8.68 8.16
CA VAL A 106 -13.22 7.62 8.76
C VAL A 106 -14.58 8.17 9.18
N TYR A 107 -14.62 9.37 9.77
CA TYR A 107 -15.88 10.02 10.13
C TYR A 107 -16.73 10.36 8.91
N LEU A 108 -16.13 10.93 7.86
CA LEU A 108 -16.85 11.23 6.60
C LEU A 108 -17.38 9.95 5.96
N ALA A 109 -16.57 8.90 5.86
CA ALA A 109 -16.97 7.61 5.31
C ALA A 109 -18.17 7.03 6.07
N LYS A 110 -18.16 7.10 7.41
CA LYS A 110 -19.30 6.71 8.27
C LYS A 110 -20.56 7.47 7.94
N ARG A 111 -20.46 8.81 7.85
CA ARG A 111 -21.64 9.69 7.64
C ARG A 111 -22.25 9.55 6.25
N LEU A 112 -21.43 9.26 5.25
CA LEU A 112 -21.81 9.17 3.84
C LEU A 112 -22.04 7.75 3.35
N ASP A 113 -21.80 6.74 4.21
CA ASP A 113 -21.81 5.32 3.83
C ASP A 113 -20.90 5.07 2.62
N GLY A 114 -19.74 5.75 2.60
CA GLY A 114 -18.72 5.63 1.57
C GLY A 114 -17.72 4.53 1.87
N ARG A 115 -16.95 4.12 0.85
CA ARG A 115 -15.86 3.16 0.99
C ARG A 115 -14.52 3.87 0.90
N ILE A 116 -13.68 3.69 1.90
CA ILE A 116 -12.33 4.23 1.94
C ILE A 116 -11.31 3.15 2.30
N HIS A 117 -10.08 3.37 1.84
CA HIS A 117 -8.92 2.57 2.23
C HIS A 117 -7.80 3.51 2.67
N LEU A 118 -7.28 3.31 3.88
CA LEU A 118 -6.17 4.10 4.40
C LEU A 118 -4.86 3.44 4.03
N CYS A 119 -4.06 4.12 3.20
CA CYS A 119 -2.75 3.66 2.79
C CYS A 119 -1.75 3.79 3.94
N HIS A 120 -0.78 2.88 3.99
CA HIS A 120 0.43 2.94 4.80
C HIS A 120 0.25 3.59 6.19
N ILE A 121 -0.81 3.24 6.95
CA ILE A 121 -0.97 3.78 8.31
C ILE A 121 0.27 3.46 9.15
N SER A 122 0.71 4.42 9.97
CA SER A 122 1.96 4.33 10.69
C SER A 122 1.86 4.56 12.20
N THR A 123 0.72 5.05 12.71
CA THR A 123 0.54 5.43 14.10
C THR A 123 -0.48 4.56 14.83
N ILE A 124 -0.36 4.50 16.17
CA ILE A 124 -1.34 3.85 17.04
C ILE A 124 -2.71 4.51 16.90
N ASP A 125 -2.76 5.85 16.84
CA ASP A 125 -4.02 6.61 16.83
C ASP A 125 -4.78 6.40 15.51
N SER A 126 -4.08 6.37 14.36
CA SER A 126 -4.67 6.02 13.07
C SER A 126 -5.20 4.58 13.07
N LEU A 127 -4.45 3.62 13.63
CA LEU A 127 -4.90 2.23 13.75
C LEU A 127 -6.17 2.14 14.62
N GLU A 128 -6.23 2.83 15.76
CA GLU A 128 -7.39 2.85 16.64
C GLU A 128 -8.62 3.48 15.97
N ALA A 129 -8.42 4.52 15.17
CA ALA A 129 -9.50 5.13 14.39
C ALA A 129 -10.12 4.13 13.41
N VAL A 130 -9.28 3.35 12.70
CA VAL A 130 -9.74 2.27 11.82
C VAL A 130 -10.44 1.17 12.61
N ARG A 131 -9.84 0.69 13.71
CA ARG A 131 -10.41 -0.37 14.56
C ARG A 131 -11.79 0.01 15.06
N ARG A 132 -11.96 1.24 15.53
CA ARG A 132 -13.25 1.80 15.96
C ARG A 132 -14.22 1.88 14.79
N GLY A 133 -13.78 2.43 13.65
CA GLY A 133 -14.59 2.53 12.45
C GLY A 133 -15.16 1.17 12.02
N LYS A 134 -14.32 0.14 11.97
CA LYS A 134 -14.75 -1.24 11.64
C LYS A 134 -15.78 -1.77 12.64
N LYS A 135 -15.59 -1.59 13.95
CA LYS A 135 -16.55 -1.98 14.99
C LYS A 135 -17.90 -1.27 14.84
N GLU A 136 -17.89 -0.05 14.34
CA GLU A 136 -19.08 0.76 14.09
C GLU A 136 -19.71 0.52 12.69
N GLY A 137 -19.18 -0.44 11.93
CA GLY A 137 -19.70 -0.83 10.60
C GLY A 137 -19.31 0.12 9.47
N VAL A 138 -18.31 1.00 9.67
CA VAL A 138 -17.78 1.83 8.60
C VAL A 138 -17.09 0.95 7.56
N LYS A 139 -17.32 1.24 6.28
CA LYS A 139 -16.69 0.55 5.15
C LYS A 139 -15.24 1.07 4.96
N VAL A 140 -14.41 0.86 5.99
CA VAL A 140 -13.01 1.25 6.03
C VAL A 140 -12.11 0.02 6.03
N THR A 141 -11.05 0.08 5.23
CA THR A 141 -9.92 -0.85 5.24
C THR A 141 -8.62 -0.08 5.38
N CYS A 142 -7.54 -0.74 5.78
CA CYS A 142 -6.23 -0.12 5.85
C CYS A 142 -5.11 -1.10 5.52
N GLU A 143 -3.97 -0.55 5.19
CA GLU A 143 -2.74 -1.30 4.97
C GLU A 143 -1.57 -0.70 5.76
N VAL A 144 -0.58 -1.53 6.02
CA VAL A 144 0.73 -1.15 6.58
C VAL A 144 1.82 -1.51 5.58
N THR A 145 3.02 -0.98 5.78
CA THR A 145 4.15 -1.30 4.89
C THR A 145 5.18 -2.19 5.58
N PRO A 146 6.01 -2.93 4.82
CA PRO A 146 7.12 -3.70 5.38
C PRO A 146 8.08 -2.83 6.20
N HIS A 147 8.35 -1.60 5.79
CA HIS A 147 9.26 -0.71 6.49
C HIS A 147 8.66 -0.16 7.79
N HIS A 148 7.34 0.08 7.88
CA HIS A 148 6.69 0.51 9.12
C HIS A 148 6.51 -0.61 10.16
N ILE A 149 6.61 -1.88 9.77
CA ILE A 149 6.62 -3.01 10.73
C ILE A 149 8.03 -3.53 11.04
N ALA A 150 9.06 -3.05 10.34
CA ALA A 150 10.42 -3.54 10.48
C ALA A 150 11.38 -2.54 11.13
N LEU A 151 11.12 -1.25 10.97
CA LEU A 151 12.00 -0.17 11.42
C LEU A 151 11.30 0.69 12.47
N TRP A 152 12.07 1.15 13.46
CA TRP A 152 11.63 2.13 14.46
C TRP A 152 12.79 3.06 14.82
N ASP A 153 12.47 4.28 15.24
CA ASP A 153 13.45 5.30 15.60
C ASP A 153 14.57 5.46 14.55
N ASN A 154 14.17 5.38 13.28
CA ASN A 154 15.07 5.39 12.13
C ASN A 154 14.85 6.66 11.30
N SER A 155 15.94 7.31 10.91
CA SER A 155 15.92 8.58 10.19
C SER A 155 15.80 8.42 8.66
N TYR A 156 15.68 7.19 8.14
CA TYR A 156 15.51 6.99 6.70
C TYR A 156 14.20 7.63 6.23
N ARG A 157 14.30 8.51 5.23
CA ARG A 157 13.16 9.33 4.83
C ARG A 157 12.17 8.58 3.96
N VAL A 158 11.00 8.33 4.54
CA VAL A 158 9.77 7.85 3.90
C VAL A 158 8.61 8.76 4.33
N ASN A 159 7.47 8.64 3.71
CA ASN A 159 6.25 9.38 4.08
C ASN A 159 5.03 8.47 4.04
N PRO A 160 4.39 8.19 5.20
CA PRO A 160 4.67 8.74 6.54
C PRO A 160 6.04 8.32 7.10
N PRO A 161 6.61 9.11 8.04
CA PRO A 161 7.90 8.79 8.64
C PRO A 161 7.88 7.48 9.44
N ILE A 162 9.05 6.84 9.58
CA ILE A 162 9.26 5.73 10.52
C ILE A 162 8.92 6.21 11.94
N ARG A 163 8.16 5.41 12.67
CA ARG A 163 7.64 5.76 14.00
C ARG A 163 8.43 5.08 15.11
N THR A 164 7.88 5.14 16.33
CA THR A 164 8.45 4.51 17.52
C THR A 164 8.25 2.99 17.51
N LYS A 165 8.98 2.29 18.39
CA LYS A 165 8.78 0.86 18.60
C LYS A 165 7.35 0.52 19.04
N ALA A 166 6.71 1.38 19.84
CA ALA A 166 5.34 1.18 20.28
C ALA A 166 4.35 1.22 19.10
N ASP A 167 4.56 2.10 18.12
CA ASP A 167 3.75 2.14 16.91
C ASP A 167 3.92 0.84 16.09
N VAL A 168 5.17 0.39 15.89
CA VAL A 168 5.46 -0.87 15.21
C VAL A 168 4.74 -2.05 15.87
N ASP A 169 4.81 -2.15 17.20
CA ASP A 169 4.15 -3.22 17.94
C ASP A 169 2.62 -3.17 17.78
N ALA A 170 2.03 -1.98 17.87
CA ALA A 170 0.60 -1.79 17.67
C ALA A 170 0.15 -2.16 16.23
N LEU A 171 0.93 -1.80 15.20
CA LEU A 171 0.62 -2.18 13.82
C LEU A 171 0.64 -3.71 13.63
N ILE A 172 1.59 -4.39 14.27
CA ILE A 172 1.67 -5.86 14.26
C ILE A 172 0.47 -6.48 15.01
N ASP A 173 0.08 -5.92 16.14
CA ASP A 173 -1.14 -6.33 16.85
C ASP A 173 -2.39 -6.12 15.98
N GLY A 174 -2.43 -5.04 15.19
CA GLY A 174 -3.47 -4.77 14.20
C GLY A 174 -3.53 -5.80 13.07
N ILE A 175 -2.40 -6.39 12.68
CA ILE A 175 -2.37 -7.52 11.74
C ILE A 175 -2.99 -8.75 12.39
N LEU A 176 -2.66 -9.03 13.66
CA LEU A 176 -3.14 -10.21 14.39
C LEU A 176 -4.63 -10.16 14.69
N ASP A 177 -5.16 -9.02 15.06
CA ASP A 177 -6.59 -8.84 15.39
C ASP A 177 -7.48 -8.61 14.15
N GLY A 178 -6.86 -8.45 12.95
CA GLY A 178 -7.57 -8.26 11.69
C GLY A 178 -8.03 -6.82 11.44
N THR A 179 -7.52 -5.85 12.21
CA THR A 179 -7.74 -4.42 11.92
C THR A 179 -7.01 -4.03 10.63
N VAL A 180 -5.78 -4.51 10.44
CA VAL A 180 -5.01 -4.33 9.20
C VAL A 180 -5.46 -5.37 8.18
N ASP A 181 -5.86 -4.91 7.00
CA ASP A 181 -6.38 -5.75 5.91
C ASP A 181 -5.28 -6.28 4.99
N ALA A 182 -4.24 -5.48 4.74
CA ALA A 182 -3.18 -5.82 3.81
C ALA A 182 -1.81 -5.24 4.22
N ILE A 183 -0.76 -5.80 3.61
CA ILE A 183 0.57 -5.20 3.57
C ILE A 183 0.82 -4.75 2.15
N ALA A 184 1.14 -3.47 1.96
CA ALA A 184 1.52 -2.89 0.68
C ALA A 184 2.93 -2.30 0.78
N THR A 185 3.65 -2.27 -0.32
CA THR A 185 5.08 -1.95 -0.29
C THR A 185 5.39 -0.47 -0.21
N ASP A 186 4.46 0.38 -0.64
CA ASP A 186 4.73 1.80 -0.86
C ASP A 186 6.03 2.00 -1.68
N HIS A 187 6.15 1.25 -2.78
CA HIS A 187 7.33 1.25 -3.64
C HIS A 187 7.49 2.59 -4.34
N ALA A 188 8.42 3.41 -3.85
CA ALA A 188 8.71 4.75 -4.34
C ALA A 188 10.20 4.90 -4.66
N PRO A 189 10.64 4.43 -5.84
CA PRO A 189 12.04 4.50 -6.27
C PRO A 189 12.45 5.95 -6.58
N HIS A 190 13.64 6.34 -6.12
CA HIS A 190 14.24 7.64 -6.35
C HIS A 190 15.70 7.53 -6.79
N THR A 191 16.18 8.49 -7.52
CA THR A 191 17.62 8.60 -7.84
C THR A 191 18.42 8.92 -6.57
N ALA A 192 19.73 8.69 -6.61
CA ALA A 192 20.61 9.07 -5.50
C ALA A 192 20.58 10.60 -5.24
N GLU A 193 20.44 11.40 -6.29
CA GLU A 193 20.29 12.85 -6.20
C GLU A 193 18.98 13.25 -5.51
N ASP A 194 17.84 12.64 -5.91
CA ASP A 194 16.55 12.90 -5.26
C ASP A 194 16.61 12.56 -3.76
N LYS A 195 17.22 11.43 -3.42
CA LYS A 195 17.38 11.03 -2.00
C LYS A 195 18.29 12.01 -1.23
N ALA A 196 19.37 12.46 -1.84
CA ALA A 196 20.23 13.49 -1.23
C ALA A 196 19.48 14.82 -1.00
N ASN A 197 18.55 15.15 -1.88
CA ASN A 197 17.64 16.29 -1.75
C ASN A 197 16.44 16.04 -0.83
N GLY A 198 16.40 14.91 -0.12
CA GLY A 198 15.40 14.60 0.89
C GLY A 198 14.09 14.01 0.37
N SER A 199 14.02 13.53 -0.86
CA SER A 199 12.80 12.87 -1.38
C SER A 199 12.42 11.66 -0.52
N PRO A 200 11.15 11.56 -0.05
CA PRO A 200 10.69 10.40 0.71
C PRO A 200 10.45 9.19 -0.20
N GLY A 201 10.72 8.00 0.28
CA GLY A 201 10.43 6.74 -0.42
C GLY A 201 11.61 5.79 -0.51
N LEU A 202 11.31 4.55 -0.86
CA LEU A 202 12.27 3.45 -0.97
C LEU A 202 11.88 2.44 -2.06
N VAL A 203 12.85 1.64 -2.51
CA VAL A 203 12.58 0.45 -3.31
C VAL A 203 12.11 -0.66 -2.36
N GLY A 204 10.82 -1.01 -2.41
CA GLY A 204 10.18 -1.91 -1.46
C GLY A 204 9.76 -3.27 -2.02
N LEU A 205 9.52 -3.39 -3.35
CA LEU A 205 8.94 -4.62 -3.94
C LEU A 205 9.84 -5.84 -3.74
N GLU A 206 11.14 -5.70 -3.96
CA GLU A 206 12.07 -6.84 -3.97
C GLU A 206 12.49 -7.35 -2.59
N THR A 207 12.18 -6.59 -1.53
CA THR A 207 12.51 -6.94 -0.14
C THR A 207 11.28 -7.26 0.71
N ALA A 208 10.07 -6.97 0.21
CA ALA A 208 8.84 -7.03 1.01
C ALA A 208 8.61 -8.38 1.67
N PHE A 209 8.71 -9.48 0.91
CA PHE A 209 8.49 -10.82 1.47
C PHE A 209 9.53 -11.15 2.56
N ALA A 210 10.81 -10.98 2.27
CA ALA A 210 11.87 -11.31 3.20
C ALA A 210 11.80 -10.49 4.50
N ILE A 211 11.48 -9.20 4.41
CA ILE A 211 11.27 -8.33 5.58
C ILE A 211 10.09 -8.85 6.41
N CYS A 212 8.94 -9.05 5.78
CA CYS A 212 7.73 -9.49 6.50
C CYS A 212 7.89 -10.89 7.09
N ASN A 213 8.49 -11.84 6.35
CA ASN A 213 8.78 -13.17 6.87
C ASN A 213 9.74 -13.11 8.06
N THR A 214 10.80 -12.32 7.99
CA THR A 214 11.74 -12.14 9.09
C THR A 214 11.05 -11.55 10.31
N LYS A 215 10.36 -10.41 10.14
CA LYS A 215 9.80 -9.66 11.26
C LYS A 215 8.57 -10.31 11.89
N LEU A 216 7.69 -10.88 11.09
CA LEU A 216 6.45 -11.47 11.59
C LEU A 216 6.61 -12.96 11.92
N VAL A 217 7.16 -13.75 10.99
CA VAL A 217 7.20 -15.20 11.16
C VAL A 217 8.40 -15.61 12.03
N LYS A 218 9.62 -15.15 11.70
CA LYS A 218 10.83 -15.62 12.40
C LYS A 218 11.04 -14.97 13.76
N GLU A 219 10.87 -13.66 13.87
CA GLU A 219 11.12 -12.93 15.12
C GLU A 219 9.94 -12.99 16.09
N ARG A 220 8.69 -13.07 15.59
CA ARG A 220 7.48 -13.01 16.43
C ARG A 220 6.64 -14.29 16.43
N ASN A 221 7.06 -15.33 15.72
CA ASN A 221 6.37 -16.62 15.62
C ASN A 221 4.92 -16.49 15.11
N ILE A 222 4.63 -15.48 14.27
CA ILE A 222 3.32 -15.34 13.65
C ILE A 222 3.19 -16.42 12.57
N ASP A 223 2.02 -17.08 12.53
CA ASP A 223 1.74 -18.11 11.55
C ASP A 223 1.90 -17.59 10.11
N ILE A 224 2.59 -18.32 9.26
CA ILE A 224 2.79 -17.99 7.84
C ILE A 224 1.47 -17.79 7.11
N ARG A 225 0.38 -18.41 7.57
CA ARG A 225 -0.97 -18.21 7.00
C ARG A 225 -1.47 -16.78 7.27
N THR A 226 -1.13 -16.18 8.41
CA THR A 226 -1.42 -14.77 8.69
C THR A 226 -0.66 -13.86 7.74
N LEU A 227 0.63 -14.13 7.52
CA LEU A 227 1.43 -13.41 6.53
C LEU A 227 0.83 -13.53 5.13
N SER A 228 0.50 -14.76 4.69
CA SER A 228 -0.16 -15.00 3.40
C SER A 228 -1.49 -14.26 3.28
N LYS A 229 -2.29 -14.21 4.36
CA LYS A 229 -3.55 -13.47 4.38
C LYS A 229 -3.33 -11.99 4.08
N VAL A 230 -2.42 -11.31 4.76
CA VAL A 230 -2.24 -9.86 4.62
C VAL A 230 -1.40 -9.47 3.41
N MET A 231 -0.50 -10.32 2.91
CA MET A 231 0.30 -10.05 1.70
C MET A 231 -0.36 -10.50 0.39
N SER A 232 -1.42 -11.30 0.46
CA SER A 232 -2.04 -11.91 -0.73
C SER A 232 -3.54 -11.74 -0.75
N TYR A 233 -4.25 -12.46 0.14
CA TYR A 233 -5.71 -12.48 0.15
C TYR A 233 -6.32 -11.11 0.49
N GLY A 234 -5.73 -10.36 1.43
CA GLY A 234 -6.25 -9.05 1.84
C GLY A 234 -6.34 -8.08 0.68
N GLY A 235 -5.25 -7.92 -0.09
CA GLY A 235 -5.24 -7.09 -1.30
C GLY A 235 -6.23 -7.59 -2.36
N ALA A 236 -6.24 -8.90 -2.64
CA ALA A 236 -7.16 -9.49 -3.60
C ALA A 236 -8.63 -9.28 -3.20
N ASN A 237 -8.95 -9.41 -1.91
CA ASN A 237 -10.28 -9.16 -1.38
C ASN A 237 -10.70 -7.68 -1.51
N LEU A 238 -9.80 -6.75 -1.21
CA LEU A 238 -10.01 -5.32 -1.40
C LEU A 238 -10.29 -4.98 -2.88
N MET A 239 -9.55 -5.61 -3.77
CA MET A 239 -9.75 -5.49 -5.22
C MET A 239 -11.04 -6.19 -5.71
N GLY A 240 -11.58 -7.14 -4.95
CA GLY A 240 -12.75 -7.95 -5.33
C GLY A 240 -12.44 -8.99 -6.43
N ILE A 241 -11.20 -9.50 -6.47
CA ILE A 241 -10.75 -10.49 -7.45
C ILE A 241 -10.57 -11.87 -6.81
N LYS A 242 -10.77 -12.92 -7.61
CA LYS A 242 -10.63 -14.31 -7.15
C LYS A 242 -9.17 -14.77 -7.15
N LYS A 243 -8.34 -14.14 -6.30
CA LYS A 243 -6.92 -14.42 -6.10
C LYS A 243 -6.58 -14.54 -4.61
N GLY A 244 -5.36 -14.94 -4.30
CA GLY A 244 -4.84 -15.00 -2.93
C GLY A 244 -5.31 -16.18 -2.09
N LEU A 245 -6.01 -17.16 -2.68
CA LEU A 245 -6.43 -18.40 -2.04
C LEU A 245 -6.18 -19.60 -2.96
N LEU A 246 -5.73 -20.71 -2.37
CA LEU A 246 -5.72 -22.02 -3.02
C LEU A 246 -7.13 -22.62 -2.92
N LYS A 247 -7.99 -22.26 -3.87
CA LYS A 247 -9.39 -22.66 -3.87
C LYS A 247 -9.88 -22.86 -5.29
N GLU A 248 -10.74 -23.87 -5.51
CA GLU A 248 -11.39 -24.11 -6.80
C GLU A 248 -12.12 -22.86 -7.29
N GLY A 249 -11.97 -22.53 -8.57
CA GLY A 249 -12.53 -21.33 -9.20
C GLY A 249 -11.73 -20.03 -8.95
N TYR A 250 -10.57 -20.11 -8.29
CA TYR A 250 -9.61 -19.02 -8.18
C TYR A 250 -8.54 -19.13 -9.26
N PHE A 251 -7.95 -17.98 -9.62
CA PHE A 251 -6.81 -17.97 -10.53
C PHE A 251 -5.60 -18.68 -9.93
N ALA A 252 -4.86 -19.40 -10.75
CA ALA A 252 -3.63 -20.07 -10.36
C ALA A 252 -2.45 -19.07 -10.32
N ASP A 253 -2.58 -18.04 -9.50
CA ASP A 253 -1.53 -17.07 -9.19
C ASP A 253 -0.87 -17.51 -7.88
N LEU A 254 0.36 -18.00 -7.98
CA LEU A 254 1.06 -18.66 -6.87
C LEU A 254 2.46 -18.09 -6.72
N VAL A 255 2.95 -18.11 -5.49
CA VAL A 255 4.36 -17.88 -5.18
C VAL A 255 4.90 -19.08 -4.39
N ILE A 256 6.07 -19.57 -4.80
CA ILE A 256 6.82 -20.61 -4.06
C ILE A 256 7.95 -19.91 -3.36
N VAL A 257 8.07 -20.13 -2.06
CA VAL A 257 9.04 -19.45 -1.20
C VAL A 257 9.77 -20.44 -0.31
N ASP A 258 11.04 -20.17 -0.01
CA ASP A 258 11.76 -20.79 1.10
C ASP A 258 11.77 -19.80 2.27
N THR A 259 11.03 -20.12 3.33
CA THR A 259 10.89 -19.27 4.52
C THR A 259 12.09 -19.32 5.45
N ASP A 260 12.95 -20.35 5.33
CA ASP A 260 14.09 -20.60 6.21
C ASP A 260 15.42 -20.12 5.61
N LYS A 261 15.46 -19.90 4.30
CA LYS A 261 16.63 -19.41 3.58
C LYS A 261 17.08 -18.06 4.11
N LYS A 262 18.31 -17.99 4.62
CA LYS A 262 18.95 -16.71 4.91
C LYS A 262 19.43 -16.06 3.62
N ILE A 263 19.15 -14.79 3.46
CA ILE A 263 19.62 -13.96 2.36
C ILE A 263 20.27 -12.68 2.92
N VAL A 264 21.21 -12.12 2.17
CA VAL A 264 21.73 -10.79 2.42
C VAL A 264 21.19 -9.88 1.33
N VAL A 265 20.50 -8.81 1.72
CA VAL A 265 19.97 -7.84 0.76
C VAL A 265 21.13 -7.18 0.00
N ASP A 266 21.11 -7.29 -1.31
CA ASP A 266 22.07 -6.64 -2.21
C ASP A 266 21.32 -5.74 -3.18
N SER A 267 21.22 -4.45 -2.81
CA SER A 267 20.47 -3.47 -3.59
C SER A 267 21.03 -3.26 -5.01
N SER A 268 22.32 -3.58 -5.24
CA SER A 268 22.92 -3.50 -6.57
C SER A 268 22.27 -4.46 -7.58
N LYS A 269 21.71 -5.57 -7.09
CA LYS A 269 21.04 -6.61 -7.88
C LYS A 269 19.55 -6.38 -8.12
N PHE A 270 18.96 -5.34 -7.54
CA PHE A 270 17.54 -5.06 -7.76
C PHE A 270 17.23 -4.86 -9.23
N ALA A 271 16.09 -5.36 -9.69
CA ALA A 271 15.56 -5.09 -11.02
C ALA A 271 15.14 -3.62 -11.18
N SER A 272 14.72 -2.99 -10.09
CA SER A 272 14.45 -1.55 -10.05
C SER A 272 15.66 -0.75 -10.56
N LYS A 273 15.41 0.29 -11.37
CA LYS A 273 16.46 1.24 -11.79
C LYS A 273 17.10 1.97 -10.60
N ALA A 274 16.28 2.35 -9.63
CA ALA A 274 16.74 2.93 -8.36
C ALA A 274 17.16 1.83 -7.38
N LYS A 275 18.06 2.18 -6.47
CA LYS A 275 18.66 1.26 -5.50
C LYS A 275 18.46 1.73 -4.05
N ASN A 276 17.67 2.76 -3.83
CA ASN A 276 17.48 3.41 -2.55
C ASN A 276 16.64 2.53 -1.59
N THR A 277 17.28 1.96 -0.60
CA THR A 277 16.65 1.15 0.45
C THR A 277 17.45 1.25 1.76
N PRO A 278 16.80 1.27 2.93
CA PRO A 278 17.47 1.19 4.22
C PRO A 278 17.89 -0.24 4.58
N PHE A 279 17.49 -1.23 3.79
CA PHE A 279 17.70 -2.65 4.07
C PHE A 279 18.95 -3.22 3.40
N ASP A 280 19.73 -2.43 2.65
CA ASP A 280 20.93 -2.92 1.99
C ASP A 280 21.92 -3.54 2.98
N LYS A 281 22.48 -4.70 2.64
CA LYS A 281 23.37 -5.52 3.48
C LYS A 281 22.73 -6.13 4.74
N MET A 282 21.42 -5.97 4.94
CA MET A 282 20.75 -6.68 6.05
C MET A 282 20.60 -8.17 5.76
N GLU A 283 20.79 -8.99 6.80
CA GLU A 283 20.43 -10.41 6.77
C GLU A 283 18.95 -10.56 7.05
N LEU A 284 18.24 -11.22 6.16
CA LEU A 284 16.81 -11.51 6.27
C LEU A 284 16.55 -13.00 6.01
N TYR A 285 15.38 -13.47 6.41
CA TYR A 285 14.89 -14.80 6.09
C TYR A 285 13.78 -14.73 5.04
N GLY A 286 13.88 -15.57 4.04
CA GLY A 286 12.84 -15.73 3.02
C GLY A 286 13.33 -15.40 1.62
N GLU A 287 13.25 -16.39 0.75
CA GLU A 287 13.56 -16.25 -0.67
C GLU A 287 12.35 -16.61 -1.52
N VAL A 288 12.07 -15.81 -2.54
CA VAL A 288 11.08 -16.16 -3.55
C VAL A 288 11.75 -17.03 -4.60
N LEU A 289 11.32 -18.30 -4.68
CA LEU A 289 11.89 -19.28 -5.59
C LEU A 289 11.18 -19.26 -6.95
N MET A 290 9.87 -19.01 -6.97
CA MET A 290 9.09 -19.01 -8.21
C MET A 290 7.84 -18.16 -8.08
N THR A 291 7.47 -17.45 -9.15
CA THR A 291 6.15 -16.82 -9.29
C THR A 291 5.42 -17.40 -10.50
N ILE A 292 4.15 -17.65 -10.31
CA ILE A 292 3.25 -18.23 -11.32
C ILE A 292 2.06 -17.29 -11.46
N LYS A 293 1.69 -16.94 -12.70
CA LYS A 293 0.50 -16.17 -13.02
C LYS A 293 -0.40 -16.95 -13.96
N ALA A 294 -1.66 -17.15 -13.58
CA ALA A 294 -2.64 -17.91 -14.34
C ALA A 294 -2.14 -19.31 -14.79
N GLY A 295 -1.31 -19.96 -13.95
CA GLY A 295 -0.70 -21.25 -14.25
C GLY A 295 0.61 -21.19 -15.03
N GLU A 296 1.07 -20.03 -15.46
CA GLU A 296 2.32 -19.84 -16.20
C GLU A 296 3.43 -19.31 -15.28
N ILE A 297 4.63 -19.91 -15.38
CA ILE A 297 5.80 -19.45 -14.64
C ILE A 297 6.27 -18.12 -15.23
N LYS A 298 6.26 -17.05 -14.41
CA LYS A 298 6.74 -15.71 -14.80
C LYS A 298 8.13 -15.40 -14.22
N TYR A 299 8.49 -16.06 -13.11
CA TYR A 299 9.83 -15.98 -12.52
C TYR A 299 10.23 -17.33 -11.97
N LYS A 300 11.50 -17.69 -12.13
CA LYS A 300 12.13 -18.86 -11.53
C LYS A 300 13.53 -18.46 -11.06
N GLY A 301 13.75 -18.55 -9.76
CA GLY A 301 15.06 -18.40 -9.14
C GLY A 301 16.02 -19.54 -9.47
N GLU A 302 17.28 -19.39 -9.10
CA GLU A 302 18.25 -20.49 -9.11
C GLU A 302 18.00 -21.38 -7.89
N PHE A 303 17.83 -22.69 -8.11
CA PHE A 303 17.66 -23.70 -7.06
C PHE A 303 18.98 -24.36 -6.71
#